data_1c2756c919d824f29cba991aece7b871
#
_entry.id   1c2756c919d824f29cba991aece7b871
#
_cell.length_a   1.000
_cell.length_b   1.000
_cell.length_c   1.000
_cell.angle_alpha   90.00
_cell.angle_beta   90.00
_cell.angle_gamma   90.00
#
_symmetry.space_group_name_H-M   'P 1'
#
loop_
_entity.id
_entity.type
_entity.pdbx_description
1 polymer ?
#
loop_
_entity_poly.entity_id
_entity_poly.type
_entity_poly.pdbx_seq_one_letter_code
_entity_poly.pdbx_strand_id
1 'polypeptide(L)'
;MKLQFIGANHEVTGSCHYLQAGDSYMLVDYGMEQGVNRFENCPLPVPESQINFVFLTHAHIDHSGMLPLLYAHGFRGKIYTTEATADLCSIMLRDCAHIQQQEAEWKSRKAKRHAGIEVEEPLYTMEDAIGTINCIVPCPYGKELEINDNVTIRFTDVGHLLGSASIEVWLKEEGCSRKLVFSGDIGNKNQPLIKDPEYTKTADYVVMESTYGDRLHGSTRPDYVRELTQIIQETLDKGGNVVIPSFAVGRTQEMLYFIRKIKADGLVSNHADFPVYVDSPLAVEATGIFKQNERICFDEEAMELVRQGINPITFPGLRLAITSDESKAINFDETPKVIISASGMCDAGRVRHHLKHNLWRPECTILFVGYQSVGTPGRALVDGVKEMRLFGETVDVNAQIRVLTGISGHADKNGLIDWIEGFETKPKKVFIVHGEDLVTMSFADCLKDEHGLDAFAPYSGTVFNLTTETFEKITEPVAVKKKTAAASGGQSSAYNRLVAAGQRLMALIGHCKGMANKDLAKFADQINSLCDKWN
;
A
#
# COMPACT_ATOMS: atom_id res chain seq x y z
N MET A 1 -27.35 -5.63 -8.90
CA MET A 1 -26.11 -5.17 -8.21
C MET A 1 -25.30 -6.36 -7.75
N LYS A 2 -23.96 -6.34 -7.91
CA LYS A 2 -23.08 -7.48 -7.54
C LYS A 2 -21.82 -7.00 -6.83
N LEU A 3 -21.32 -7.80 -5.90
CA LEU A 3 -20.02 -7.70 -5.26
C LEU A 3 -19.24 -8.99 -5.57
N GLN A 4 -18.03 -8.86 -6.12
CA GLN A 4 -17.12 -9.99 -6.35
C GLN A 4 -15.77 -9.72 -5.70
N PHE A 5 -15.24 -10.73 -5.03
CA PHE A 5 -13.95 -10.70 -4.36
C PHE A 5 -12.86 -11.17 -5.32
N ILE A 6 -11.85 -10.32 -5.57
CA ILE A 6 -10.80 -10.58 -6.58
C ILE A 6 -9.47 -10.85 -5.89
N GLY A 7 -9.01 -9.97 -5.02
CA GLY A 7 -7.70 -10.04 -4.37
C GLY A 7 -7.73 -9.76 -2.88
N ALA A 8 -6.63 -10.02 -2.18
CA ALA A 8 -6.49 -10.01 -0.72
C ALA A 8 -7.55 -10.85 0.02
N ASN A 9 -7.91 -11.98 -0.57
CA ASN A 9 -8.86 -12.93 0.01
C ASN A 9 -8.09 -14.11 0.59
N HIS A 10 -8.04 -14.22 1.93
CA HIS A 10 -7.17 -15.12 2.69
C HIS A 10 -5.67 -14.84 2.50
N GLU A 11 -5.34 -13.61 2.09
CA GLU A 11 -3.99 -13.07 1.92
C GLU A 11 -3.96 -11.59 2.31
N VAL A 12 -2.78 -11.06 2.69
CA VAL A 12 -2.63 -9.69 3.21
C VAL A 12 -2.38 -8.67 2.11
N THR A 13 -2.06 -9.07 0.86
CA THR A 13 -1.70 -8.15 -0.21
C THR A 13 -2.52 -8.34 -1.48
N GLY A 14 -2.55 -7.31 -2.33
CA GLY A 14 -3.25 -7.36 -3.61
C GLY A 14 -4.75 -7.05 -3.50
N SER A 15 -5.14 -6.12 -2.61
CA SER A 15 -6.55 -5.75 -2.38
C SER A 15 -7.26 -5.34 -3.67
N CYS A 16 -8.37 -6.02 -3.97
CA CYS A 16 -9.20 -5.73 -5.13
C CYS A 16 -10.61 -6.31 -4.96
N HIS A 17 -11.62 -5.46 -5.04
CA HIS A 17 -13.02 -5.86 -5.01
C HIS A 17 -13.77 -5.24 -6.18
N TYR A 18 -14.56 -6.05 -6.87
CA TYR A 18 -15.36 -5.60 -8.01
C TYR A 18 -16.81 -5.35 -7.60
N LEU A 19 -17.34 -4.22 -8.03
CA LEU A 19 -18.75 -3.84 -7.86
C LEU A 19 -19.41 -3.60 -9.21
N GLN A 20 -20.67 -3.98 -9.30
CA GLN A 20 -21.54 -3.69 -10.46
C GLN A 20 -22.90 -3.16 -9.99
N ALA A 21 -23.33 -2.04 -10.59
CA ALA A 21 -24.68 -1.51 -10.46
C ALA A 21 -25.13 -0.94 -11.81
N GLY A 22 -26.15 -1.54 -12.42
CA GLY A 22 -26.53 -1.26 -13.80
C GLY A 22 -25.36 -1.46 -14.75
N ASP A 23 -25.08 -0.45 -15.57
CA ASP A 23 -23.97 -0.43 -16.53
C ASP A 23 -22.68 0.14 -15.92
N SER A 24 -22.64 0.36 -14.60
CA SER A 24 -21.45 0.85 -13.91
C SER A 24 -20.62 -0.30 -13.37
N TYR A 25 -19.39 -0.41 -13.84
CA TYR A 25 -18.37 -1.37 -13.41
C TYR A 25 -17.30 -0.65 -12.60
N MET A 26 -17.09 -1.08 -11.36
CA MET A 26 -16.26 -0.35 -10.40
C MET A 26 -15.30 -1.30 -9.69
N LEU A 27 -14.18 -0.75 -9.25
CA LEU A 27 -13.26 -1.43 -8.33
C LEU A 27 -13.17 -0.64 -7.02
N VAL A 28 -13.00 -1.36 -5.91
CA VAL A 28 -12.48 -0.82 -4.67
C VAL A 28 -11.09 -1.40 -4.52
N ASP A 29 -10.10 -0.53 -4.55
CA ASP A 29 -8.67 -0.82 -4.66
C ASP A 29 -8.28 -1.62 -5.93
N TYR A 30 -7.02 -1.59 -6.28
CA TYR A 30 -6.38 -2.45 -7.27
C TYR A 30 -4.91 -2.58 -6.93
N GLY A 31 -4.66 -3.44 -5.97
CA GLY A 31 -3.38 -3.59 -5.29
C GLY A 31 -2.44 -4.60 -5.93
N MET A 32 -1.16 -4.42 -5.66
CA MET A 32 -0.11 -5.34 -6.08
C MET A 32 0.09 -6.43 -5.03
N GLU A 33 0.14 -7.67 -5.49
CA GLU A 33 0.55 -8.80 -4.66
C GLU A 33 2.03 -8.68 -4.28
N GLN A 34 2.34 -8.90 -3.01
CA GLN A 34 3.70 -8.84 -2.48
C GLN A 34 4.02 -10.13 -1.71
N GLY A 35 5.20 -10.69 -2.00
CA GLY A 35 5.63 -11.93 -1.37
C GLY A 35 5.19 -13.20 -2.11
N VAL A 36 4.91 -14.26 -1.36
CA VAL A 36 4.52 -15.57 -1.91
C VAL A 36 3.05 -15.80 -1.62
N ASN A 37 2.22 -15.68 -2.65
CA ASN A 37 0.80 -16.01 -2.54
C ASN A 37 0.58 -17.51 -2.37
N ARG A 38 -0.41 -17.88 -1.57
CA ARG A 38 -0.85 -19.26 -1.34
C ARG A 38 -1.93 -19.66 -2.34
N PHE A 39 -2.78 -18.71 -2.74
CA PHE A 39 -3.93 -18.94 -3.60
C PHE A 39 -3.85 -18.10 -4.88
N GLU A 40 -4.43 -18.64 -5.95
CA GLU A 40 -4.55 -17.93 -7.23
C GLU A 40 -5.73 -16.95 -7.15
N ASN A 41 -5.52 -15.70 -7.58
CA ASN A 41 -6.58 -14.72 -7.72
C ASN A 41 -7.30 -14.87 -9.06
N CYS A 42 -8.61 -14.69 -9.06
CA CYS A 42 -9.39 -14.72 -10.29
C CYS A 42 -9.17 -13.43 -11.10
N PRO A 43 -9.27 -13.49 -12.45
CA PRO A 43 -9.24 -12.29 -13.28
C PRO A 43 -10.47 -11.42 -13.03
N LEU A 44 -10.38 -10.15 -13.45
CA LEU A 44 -11.53 -9.26 -13.48
C LEU A 44 -12.66 -9.85 -14.34
N PRO A 45 -13.92 -9.67 -13.95
CA PRO A 45 -15.08 -10.23 -14.70
C PRO A 45 -15.35 -9.49 -16.02
N VAL A 46 -14.75 -8.31 -16.20
CA VAL A 46 -14.84 -7.49 -17.41
C VAL A 46 -13.45 -7.01 -17.80
N PRO A 47 -13.20 -6.69 -19.08
CA PRO A 47 -11.96 -6.05 -19.49
C PRO A 47 -11.71 -4.74 -18.74
N GLU A 48 -10.46 -4.43 -18.44
CA GLU A 48 -10.04 -3.24 -17.69
C GLU A 48 -10.52 -1.93 -18.36
N SER A 49 -10.62 -1.94 -19.70
CA SER A 49 -11.15 -0.80 -20.47
C SER A 49 -12.63 -0.50 -20.23
N GLN A 50 -13.38 -1.42 -19.66
CA GLN A 50 -14.80 -1.24 -19.32
C GLN A 50 -15.01 -0.75 -17.88
N ILE A 51 -13.99 -0.79 -17.03
CA ILE A 51 -14.07 -0.23 -15.68
C ILE A 51 -14.30 1.28 -15.78
N ASN A 52 -15.36 1.74 -15.12
CA ASN A 52 -15.76 3.16 -15.16
C ASN A 52 -15.08 3.95 -14.04
N PHE A 53 -15.02 3.36 -12.82
CA PHE A 53 -14.54 4.03 -11.63
C PHE A 53 -13.69 3.09 -10.78
N VAL A 54 -12.70 3.68 -10.10
CA VAL A 54 -11.98 3.03 -8.99
C VAL A 54 -12.15 3.90 -7.75
N PHE A 55 -12.44 3.28 -6.62
CA PHE A 55 -12.49 3.92 -5.32
C PHE A 55 -11.28 3.39 -4.53
N LEU A 56 -10.33 4.27 -4.22
CA LEU A 56 -9.07 3.88 -3.59
C LEU A 56 -9.08 4.26 -2.12
N THR A 57 -8.87 3.28 -1.24
CA THR A 57 -8.89 3.45 0.21
C THR A 57 -7.67 4.21 0.71
N HIS A 58 -6.48 3.84 0.27
CA HIS A 58 -5.23 4.49 0.65
C HIS A 58 -4.09 4.17 -0.33
N ALA A 59 -2.92 4.77 -0.11
CA ALA A 59 -1.85 4.80 -1.11
C ALA A 59 -0.88 3.60 -1.06
N HIS A 60 -0.95 2.68 -0.07
CA HIS A 60 -0.06 1.53 -0.04
C HIS A 60 -0.12 0.72 -1.34
N ILE A 61 1.01 0.14 -1.73
CA ILE A 61 1.18 -0.54 -3.04
C ILE A 61 0.30 -1.79 -3.15
N ASP A 62 0.01 -2.45 -2.07
CA ASP A 62 -0.93 -3.60 -2.01
C ASP A 62 -2.41 -3.19 -2.15
N HIS A 63 -2.71 -1.88 -2.21
CA HIS A 63 -4.03 -1.32 -2.54
C HIS A 63 -4.03 -0.52 -3.85
N SER A 64 -2.91 0.11 -4.23
CA SER A 64 -2.83 1.03 -5.37
C SER A 64 -1.90 0.55 -6.50
N GLY A 65 -0.99 -0.38 -6.22
CA GLY A 65 0.18 -0.67 -7.07
C GLY A 65 -0.12 -1.24 -8.45
N MET A 66 -1.31 -1.78 -8.69
CA MET A 66 -1.72 -2.28 -10.01
C MET A 66 -2.54 -1.26 -10.82
N LEU A 67 -2.86 -0.09 -10.26
CA LEU A 67 -3.57 0.97 -11.00
C LEU A 67 -2.87 1.37 -12.31
N PRO A 68 -1.51 1.47 -12.39
CA PRO A 68 -0.85 1.74 -13.66
C PRO A 68 -1.00 0.61 -14.68
N LEU A 69 -1.10 -0.65 -14.26
CA LEU A 69 -1.40 -1.75 -15.16
C LEU A 69 -2.84 -1.67 -15.69
N LEU A 70 -3.80 -1.30 -14.83
CA LEU A 70 -5.17 -1.05 -15.24
C LEU A 70 -5.22 0.02 -16.35
N TYR A 71 -4.45 1.11 -16.19
CA TYR A 71 -4.31 2.15 -17.20
C TYR A 71 -3.65 1.63 -18.49
N ALA A 72 -2.56 0.86 -18.38
CA ALA A 72 -1.87 0.25 -19.52
C ALA A 72 -2.82 -0.67 -20.33
N HIS A 73 -3.75 -1.34 -19.67
CA HIS A 73 -4.77 -2.20 -20.26
C HIS A 73 -6.03 -1.46 -20.72
N GLY A 74 -5.98 -0.14 -20.79
CA GLY A 74 -7.02 0.67 -21.45
C GLY A 74 -8.03 1.33 -20.53
N PHE A 75 -7.92 1.22 -19.21
CA PHE A 75 -8.72 2.01 -18.28
C PHE A 75 -8.52 3.52 -18.54
N ARG A 76 -9.61 4.25 -18.61
CA ARG A 76 -9.62 5.73 -18.79
C ARG A 76 -10.73 6.38 -17.94
N GLY A 77 -11.22 5.65 -16.94
CA GLY A 77 -12.19 6.13 -15.97
C GLY A 77 -11.59 7.09 -14.95
N LYS A 78 -12.28 7.27 -13.84
CA LYS A 78 -11.84 8.12 -12.74
C LYS A 78 -11.47 7.27 -11.53
N ILE A 79 -10.42 7.69 -10.81
CA ILE A 79 -9.97 7.10 -9.55
C ILE A 79 -10.26 8.11 -8.46
N TYR A 80 -11.26 7.82 -7.63
CA TYR A 80 -11.65 8.68 -6.51
C TYR A 80 -10.92 8.23 -5.26
N THR A 81 -10.31 9.18 -4.55
CA THR A 81 -9.61 8.95 -3.29
C THR A 81 -9.49 10.25 -2.50
N THR A 82 -9.02 10.21 -1.27
CA THR A 82 -8.80 11.42 -0.47
C THR A 82 -7.68 12.29 -1.04
N GLU A 83 -7.66 13.57 -0.68
CA GLU A 83 -6.65 14.53 -1.14
C GLU A 83 -5.24 14.03 -0.80
N ALA A 84 -4.99 13.63 0.45
CA ALA A 84 -3.68 13.18 0.90
C ALA A 84 -3.27 11.83 0.27
N THR A 85 -4.20 10.91 0.04
CA THR A 85 -3.94 9.67 -0.72
C THR A 85 -3.58 9.98 -2.17
N ALA A 86 -4.24 10.95 -2.82
CA ALA A 86 -3.90 11.38 -4.17
C ALA A 86 -2.46 11.90 -4.26
N ASP A 87 -2.07 12.74 -3.29
CA ASP A 87 -0.71 13.27 -3.21
C ASP A 87 0.33 12.14 -3.01
N LEU A 88 0.08 11.19 -2.09
CA LEU A 88 0.96 10.04 -1.87
C LEU A 88 1.04 9.12 -3.09
N CYS A 89 -0.08 8.83 -3.76
CA CYS A 89 -0.08 8.05 -5.00
C CYS A 89 0.77 8.71 -6.08
N SER A 90 0.81 10.04 -6.14
CA SER A 90 1.60 10.77 -7.12
C SER A 90 3.11 10.46 -7.04
N ILE A 91 3.62 10.15 -5.85
CA ILE A 91 5.02 9.77 -5.64
C ILE A 91 5.21 8.26 -5.63
N MET A 92 4.33 7.51 -4.99
CA MET A 92 4.49 6.06 -4.80
C MET A 92 4.35 5.27 -6.10
N LEU A 93 3.39 5.62 -6.97
CA LEU A 93 3.22 4.94 -8.26
C LEU A 93 4.39 5.21 -9.22
N ARG A 94 4.97 6.42 -9.18
CA ARG A 94 6.19 6.74 -9.95
C ARG A 94 7.40 5.98 -9.43
N ASP A 95 7.57 5.91 -8.11
CA ASP A 95 8.67 5.16 -7.49
C ASP A 95 8.56 3.66 -7.81
N CYS A 96 7.34 3.10 -7.72
CA CYS A 96 7.08 1.70 -8.07
C CYS A 96 7.38 1.40 -9.55
N ALA A 97 6.96 2.27 -10.48
CA ALA A 97 7.28 2.13 -11.90
C ALA A 97 8.80 2.19 -12.14
N HIS A 98 9.51 3.11 -11.46
CA HIS A 98 10.96 3.24 -11.56
C HIS A 98 11.69 1.99 -11.06
N ILE A 99 11.29 1.44 -9.92
CA ILE A 99 11.85 0.20 -9.36
C ILE A 99 11.67 -0.96 -10.34
N GLN A 100 10.46 -1.15 -10.88
CA GLN A 100 10.18 -2.23 -11.85
C GLN A 100 11.00 -2.09 -13.13
N GLN A 101 11.16 -0.87 -13.65
CA GLN A 101 12.02 -0.62 -14.81
C GLN A 101 13.48 -0.94 -14.54
N GLN A 102 14.01 -0.54 -13.38
CA GLN A 102 15.39 -0.86 -12.99
C GLN A 102 15.60 -2.37 -12.83
N GLU A 103 14.65 -3.08 -12.23
CA GLU A 103 14.72 -4.54 -12.09
C GLU A 103 14.69 -5.24 -13.44
N ALA A 104 13.80 -4.84 -14.35
CA ALA A 104 13.73 -5.37 -15.70
C ALA A 104 15.02 -5.13 -16.48
N GLU A 105 15.60 -3.93 -16.40
CA GLU A 105 16.90 -3.63 -16.99
C GLU A 105 18.05 -4.44 -16.39
N TRP A 106 18.07 -4.64 -15.07
CA TRP A 106 19.07 -5.45 -14.41
C TRP A 106 18.99 -6.91 -14.82
N LYS A 107 17.77 -7.49 -14.83
CA LYS A 107 17.50 -8.85 -15.31
C LYS A 107 17.90 -9.01 -16.79
N SER A 108 17.56 -8.02 -17.64
CA SER A 108 17.94 -8.01 -19.06
C SER A 108 19.45 -7.97 -19.27
N ARG A 109 20.19 -7.19 -18.48
CA ARG A 109 21.67 -7.15 -18.52
C ARG A 109 22.27 -8.48 -18.09
N LYS A 110 21.67 -9.16 -17.11
CA LYS A 110 22.09 -10.50 -16.67
C LYS A 110 21.75 -11.57 -17.72
N ALA A 111 20.59 -11.48 -18.35
CA ALA A 111 20.14 -12.37 -19.42
C ALA A 111 21.09 -12.34 -20.65
N LYS A 112 21.51 -11.14 -21.06
CA LYS A 112 22.49 -10.96 -22.17
C LYS A 112 23.84 -11.63 -21.92
N ARG A 113 24.21 -11.90 -20.66
CA ARG A 113 25.45 -12.61 -20.28
C ARG A 113 25.28 -14.14 -20.27
N HIS A 114 24.04 -14.64 -20.27
CA HIS A 114 23.71 -16.06 -20.25
C HIS A 114 22.71 -16.33 -21.38
N ALA A 115 23.17 -16.90 -22.49
CA ALA A 115 22.34 -17.18 -23.66
C ALA A 115 21.10 -18.01 -23.28
N GLY A 116 19.89 -17.55 -23.64
CA GLY A 116 18.64 -18.31 -23.50
C GLY A 116 17.69 -17.85 -22.39
N ILE A 117 17.96 -16.71 -21.72
CA ILE A 117 17.02 -16.13 -20.74
C ILE A 117 16.15 -15.08 -21.46
N GLU A 118 14.83 -15.24 -21.38
CA GLU A 118 13.87 -14.22 -21.88
C GLU A 118 14.03 -12.91 -21.13
N VAL A 119 13.89 -11.79 -21.85
CA VAL A 119 13.93 -10.45 -21.27
C VAL A 119 12.57 -10.23 -20.59
N GLU A 120 12.56 -10.12 -19.27
CA GLU A 120 11.37 -9.68 -18.52
C GLU A 120 11.13 -8.18 -18.75
N GLU A 121 9.93 -7.82 -19.23
CA GLU A 121 9.47 -6.43 -19.29
C GLU A 121 8.84 -6.05 -17.95
N PRO A 122 8.88 -4.74 -17.56
CA PRO A 122 8.15 -4.27 -16.38
C PRO A 122 6.64 -4.46 -16.58
N LEU A 123 5.88 -4.65 -15.51
CA LEU A 123 4.42 -4.80 -15.57
C LEU A 123 3.76 -3.56 -16.23
N TYR A 124 4.30 -2.39 -15.97
CA TYR A 124 3.88 -1.11 -16.53
C TYR A 124 5.04 -0.12 -16.57
N THR A 125 4.86 0.94 -17.33
CA THR A 125 5.89 1.97 -17.55
C THR A 125 5.65 3.20 -16.68
N MET A 126 6.64 4.12 -16.67
CA MET A 126 6.49 5.45 -16.05
C MET A 126 5.35 6.26 -16.71
N GLU A 127 5.15 6.11 -18.02
CA GLU A 127 4.05 6.77 -18.73
C GLU A 127 2.68 6.27 -18.26
N ASP A 128 2.55 4.97 -17.99
CA ASP A 128 1.34 4.38 -17.46
C ASP A 128 1.06 4.89 -16.04
N ALA A 129 2.08 5.02 -15.20
CA ALA A 129 1.96 5.60 -13.86
C ALA A 129 1.52 7.06 -13.90
N ILE A 130 2.12 7.88 -14.76
CA ILE A 130 1.72 9.29 -14.95
C ILE A 130 0.30 9.38 -15.49
N GLY A 131 -0.06 8.53 -16.49
CA GLY A 131 -1.41 8.45 -17.03
C GLY A 131 -2.45 8.10 -15.97
N THR A 132 -2.13 7.19 -15.04
CA THR A 132 -2.96 6.82 -13.90
C THR A 132 -3.15 7.98 -12.94
N ILE A 133 -2.08 8.67 -12.57
CA ILE A 133 -2.13 9.85 -11.68
C ILE A 133 -3.07 10.92 -12.23
N ASN A 134 -3.09 11.12 -13.55
CA ASN A 134 -3.99 12.06 -14.21
C ASN A 134 -5.48 11.62 -14.18
N CYS A 135 -5.77 10.37 -13.87
CA CYS A 135 -7.14 9.86 -13.65
C CYS A 135 -7.64 10.08 -12.23
N ILE A 136 -6.76 10.43 -11.27
CA ILE A 136 -7.11 10.60 -9.85
C ILE A 136 -7.95 11.87 -9.67
N VAL A 137 -9.01 11.73 -8.88
CA VAL A 137 -9.91 12.81 -8.45
C VAL A 137 -9.83 12.90 -6.95
N PRO A 138 -9.15 13.92 -6.40
CA PRO A 138 -9.07 14.14 -4.96
C PRO A 138 -10.44 14.49 -4.37
N CYS A 139 -10.77 13.89 -3.23
CA CYS A 139 -12.05 14.03 -2.55
C CYS A 139 -11.86 14.42 -1.09
N PRO A 140 -12.70 15.29 -0.52
CA PRO A 140 -12.66 15.60 0.91
C PRO A 140 -13.27 14.46 1.74
N TYR A 141 -12.82 14.31 2.98
CA TYR A 141 -13.47 13.45 3.96
C TYR A 141 -14.88 13.91 4.31
N GLY A 142 -15.73 12.99 4.70
CA GLY A 142 -17.06 13.22 5.28
C GLY A 142 -18.12 13.73 4.30
N LYS A 143 -17.77 14.04 3.05
CA LYS A 143 -18.70 14.56 2.05
C LYS A 143 -19.24 13.46 1.16
N GLU A 144 -20.57 13.39 1.01
CA GLU A 144 -21.21 12.55 0.02
C GLU A 144 -20.99 13.11 -1.39
N LEU A 145 -20.57 12.26 -2.30
CA LEU A 145 -20.25 12.56 -3.70
C LEU A 145 -21.11 11.69 -4.60
N GLU A 146 -22.01 12.29 -5.33
CA GLU A 146 -22.77 11.62 -6.39
C GLU A 146 -21.85 11.39 -7.59
N ILE A 147 -21.52 10.14 -7.89
CA ILE A 147 -20.69 9.76 -9.01
C ILE A 147 -21.52 9.68 -10.30
N ASN A 148 -22.69 9.08 -10.16
CA ASN A 148 -23.77 9.06 -11.17
C ASN A 148 -25.10 8.72 -10.50
N ASP A 149 -26.17 8.52 -11.27
CA ASP A 149 -27.52 8.25 -10.78
C ASP A 149 -27.60 6.98 -9.89
N ASN A 150 -26.68 6.04 -10.06
CA ASN A 150 -26.67 4.74 -9.41
C ASN A 150 -25.67 4.64 -8.26
N VAL A 151 -24.70 5.56 -8.17
CA VAL A 151 -23.54 5.43 -7.28
C VAL A 151 -23.26 6.74 -6.55
N THR A 152 -23.26 6.68 -5.23
CA THR A 152 -22.80 7.75 -4.33
C THR A 152 -21.72 7.18 -3.43
N ILE A 153 -20.70 7.96 -3.08
CA ILE A 153 -19.61 7.54 -2.20
C ILE A 153 -19.34 8.57 -1.10
N ARG A 154 -18.69 8.13 -0.01
CA ARG A 154 -18.11 8.99 1.02
C ARG A 154 -16.86 8.34 1.59
N PHE A 155 -15.83 9.15 1.85
CA PHE A 155 -14.61 8.75 2.51
C PHE A 155 -14.65 9.14 3.99
N THR A 156 -14.30 8.20 4.88
CA THR A 156 -14.23 8.41 6.33
C THR A 156 -12.84 8.01 6.81
N ASP A 157 -12.16 8.87 7.57
CA ASP A 157 -10.78 8.62 8.03
C ASP A 157 -10.71 7.37 8.91
N VAL A 158 -9.77 6.48 8.64
CA VAL A 158 -9.55 5.24 9.42
C VAL A 158 -8.18 5.18 10.08
N GLY A 159 -7.40 6.27 10.07
CA GLY A 159 -6.22 6.46 10.90
C GLY A 159 -5.08 5.46 10.66
N HIS A 160 -4.99 4.81 9.49
CA HIS A 160 -3.95 3.84 9.18
C HIS A 160 -2.69 4.49 8.57
N LEU A 161 -2.91 5.34 7.59
CA LEU A 161 -1.90 6.10 6.87
C LEU A 161 -2.44 7.49 6.59
N LEU A 162 -1.56 8.46 6.33
CA LEU A 162 -1.98 9.80 5.88
C LEU A 162 -2.93 9.66 4.69
N GLY A 163 -4.15 10.14 4.83
CA GLY A 163 -5.16 10.07 3.78
C GLY A 163 -5.98 8.78 3.72
N SER A 164 -5.68 7.76 4.54
CA SER A 164 -6.42 6.49 4.52
C SER A 164 -7.90 6.68 4.85
N ALA A 165 -8.75 5.91 4.20
CA ALA A 165 -10.19 5.99 4.39
C ALA A 165 -10.89 4.65 4.30
N SER A 166 -11.93 4.47 5.10
CA SER A 166 -13.02 3.58 4.73
C SER A 166 -13.89 4.25 3.68
N ILE A 167 -14.46 3.44 2.80
CA ILE A 167 -15.30 3.94 1.70
C ILE A 167 -16.72 3.45 1.88
N GLU A 168 -17.63 4.38 2.06
CA GLU A 168 -19.06 4.13 2.04
C GLU A 168 -19.55 4.25 0.59
N VAL A 169 -20.21 3.22 0.09
CA VAL A 169 -20.72 3.15 -1.29
C VAL A 169 -22.22 2.88 -1.24
N TRP A 170 -23.03 3.83 -1.71
CA TRP A 170 -24.46 3.62 -1.93
C TRP A 170 -24.67 3.24 -3.39
N LEU A 171 -25.28 2.08 -3.59
CA LEU A 171 -25.65 1.56 -4.90
C LEU A 171 -27.18 1.58 -5.04
N LYS A 172 -27.67 2.04 -6.20
CA LYS A 172 -29.09 2.05 -6.55
C LYS A 172 -29.30 1.38 -7.89
N GLU A 173 -30.28 0.48 -7.98
CA GLU A 173 -30.66 -0.20 -9.22
C GLU A 173 -32.11 -0.69 -9.12
N GLU A 174 -32.94 -0.36 -10.11
CA GLU A 174 -34.34 -0.85 -10.23
C GLU A 174 -35.18 -0.71 -8.94
N GLY A 175 -35.02 0.41 -8.23
CA GLY A 175 -35.75 0.67 -6.97
C GLY A 175 -35.17 -0.01 -5.73
N CYS A 176 -34.09 -0.79 -5.87
CA CYS A 176 -33.33 -1.34 -4.78
C CYS A 176 -32.14 -0.42 -4.42
N SER A 177 -31.91 -0.17 -3.14
CA SER A 177 -30.76 0.58 -2.65
C SER A 177 -29.99 -0.25 -1.62
N ARG A 178 -28.66 -0.23 -1.69
CA ARG A 178 -27.75 -0.90 -0.75
C ARG A 178 -26.61 0.02 -0.38
N LYS A 179 -26.24 -0.01 0.90
CA LYS A 179 -25.06 0.67 1.42
C LYS A 179 -23.98 -0.34 1.79
N LEU A 180 -22.85 -0.25 1.13
CA LEU A 180 -21.65 -1.03 1.45
C LEU A 180 -20.62 -0.14 2.14
N VAL A 181 -19.82 -0.73 3.02
CA VAL A 181 -18.64 -0.08 3.61
C VAL A 181 -17.44 -0.98 3.39
N PHE A 182 -16.40 -0.43 2.78
CA PHE A 182 -15.10 -1.05 2.64
C PHE A 182 -14.17 -0.41 3.67
N SER A 183 -13.61 -1.19 4.59
CA SER A 183 -12.78 -0.64 5.66
C SER A 183 -11.49 -0.02 5.13
N GLY A 184 -10.94 -0.52 4.02
CA GLY A 184 -9.51 -0.39 3.77
C GLY A 184 -8.75 -1.03 4.93
N ASP A 185 -7.57 -0.52 5.21
CA ASP A 185 -6.80 -0.88 6.39
C ASP A 185 -7.17 0.04 7.56
N ILE A 186 -7.53 -0.55 8.69
CA ILE A 186 -7.97 0.17 9.87
C ILE A 186 -6.76 0.49 10.75
N GLY A 187 -6.60 1.76 11.10
CA GLY A 187 -5.50 2.24 11.92
C GLY A 187 -5.59 1.81 13.39
N ASN A 188 -4.43 1.78 14.02
CA ASN A 188 -4.35 1.61 15.46
C ASN A 188 -4.63 2.94 16.18
N LYS A 189 -5.29 2.92 17.33
CA LYS A 189 -5.61 4.13 18.11
C LYS A 189 -4.35 4.75 18.72
N ASN A 190 -4.39 6.07 18.92
CA ASN A 190 -3.34 6.87 19.53
C ASN A 190 -1.97 6.76 18.81
N GLN A 191 -1.95 6.58 17.50
CA GLN A 191 -0.72 6.70 16.73
C GLN A 191 -0.26 8.17 16.70
N PRO A 192 1.04 8.45 16.66
CA PRO A 192 1.49 9.83 16.52
C PRO A 192 1.18 10.37 15.13
N LEU A 193 0.97 11.66 15.02
CA LEU A 193 0.77 12.46 13.81
C LEU A 193 -0.61 12.38 13.19
N ILE A 194 -1.19 11.21 13.05
CA ILE A 194 -2.47 11.02 12.33
C ILE A 194 -3.61 10.77 13.32
N LYS A 195 -4.82 11.10 12.88
CA LYS A 195 -6.02 10.93 13.68
C LYS A 195 -6.33 9.47 13.95
N ASP A 196 -7.05 9.22 15.04
CA ASP A 196 -7.63 7.91 15.33
C ASP A 196 -8.73 7.56 14.32
N PRO A 197 -9.01 6.26 14.10
CA PRO A 197 -10.08 5.81 13.23
C PRO A 197 -11.44 6.41 13.60
N GLU A 198 -12.13 6.99 12.62
CA GLU A 198 -13.53 7.37 12.74
C GLU A 198 -14.44 6.18 12.42
N TYR A 199 -15.67 6.22 12.94
CA TYR A 199 -16.64 5.14 12.83
C TYR A 199 -17.75 5.47 11.85
N THR A 200 -18.09 4.50 11.02
CA THR A 200 -19.27 4.59 10.15
C THR A 200 -20.52 4.11 10.90
N LYS A 201 -21.62 4.86 10.81
CA LYS A 201 -22.84 4.59 11.60
C LYS A 201 -23.66 3.43 11.11
N THR A 202 -23.81 3.26 9.81
CA THR A 202 -24.73 2.28 9.23
C THR A 202 -24.16 1.67 7.96
N ALA A 203 -24.43 0.38 7.73
CA ALA A 203 -24.18 -0.32 6.48
C ALA A 203 -25.15 -1.50 6.33
N ASP A 204 -25.51 -1.86 5.08
CA ASP A 204 -26.12 -3.17 4.81
C ASP A 204 -25.06 -4.26 4.80
N TYR A 205 -23.90 -3.97 4.19
CA TYR A 205 -22.78 -4.89 4.03
C TYR A 205 -21.46 -4.20 4.37
N VAL A 206 -20.56 -4.95 5.00
CA VAL A 206 -19.20 -4.47 5.32
C VAL A 206 -18.19 -5.44 4.72
N VAL A 207 -17.17 -4.91 4.06
CA VAL A 207 -15.96 -5.63 3.64
C VAL A 207 -14.83 -5.10 4.49
N MET A 208 -14.22 -5.94 5.31
CA MET A 208 -13.34 -5.52 6.40
C MET A 208 -12.05 -6.31 6.43
N GLU A 209 -10.93 -5.63 6.71
CA GLU A 209 -9.63 -6.25 6.92
C GLU A 209 -9.59 -7.18 8.14
N SER A 210 -8.58 -8.04 8.17
CA SER A 210 -8.31 -8.94 9.29
C SER A 210 -6.82 -9.19 9.54
N THR A 211 -5.96 -8.25 9.20
CA THR A 211 -4.48 -8.39 9.29
C THR A 211 -4.01 -8.90 10.66
N TYR A 212 -4.58 -8.36 11.73
CA TYR A 212 -4.32 -8.80 13.11
C TYR A 212 -5.57 -9.33 13.82
N GLY A 213 -6.47 -9.98 13.10
CA GLY A 213 -7.70 -10.55 13.65
C GLY A 213 -7.52 -11.65 14.69
N ASP A 214 -6.31 -12.20 14.83
CA ASP A 214 -5.97 -13.27 15.78
C ASP A 214 -5.12 -12.83 16.97
N ARG A 215 -4.66 -11.56 17.01
CA ARG A 215 -3.66 -11.13 18.00
C ARG A 215 -3.87 -9.70 18.51
N LEU A 216 -3.27 -9.44 19.68
CA LEU A 216 -3.25 -8.13 20.32
C LEU A 216 -1.84 -7.52 20.26
N HIS A 217 -1.74 -6.20 20.23
CA HIS A 217 -0.47 -5.47 20.25
C HIS A 217 0.18 -5.41 21.63
N GLY A 218 -0.40 -6.04 22.64
CA GLY A 218 0.06 -6.04 24.03
C GLY A 218 -0.84 -5.20 24.93
N SER A 219 -0.81 -5.51 26.24
CA SER A 219 -1.68 -4.87 27.23
C SER A 219 -1.29 -3.44 27.60
N THR A 220 -0.04 -3.04 27.31
CA THR A 220 0.49 -1.70 27.58
C THR A 220 1.28 -1.22 26.37
N ARG A 221 0.95 -0.02 25.90
CA ARG A 221 1.72 0.63 24.83
C ARG A 221 3.13 0.92 25.35
N PRO A 222 4.20 0.49 24.64
CA PRO A 222 5.56 0.83 25.01
C PRO A 222 5.79 2.35 24.98
N ASP A 223 6.65 2.84 25.86
CA ASP A 223 7.16 4.20 25.79
C ASP A 223 8.26 4.27 24.70
N TYR A 224 7.82 4.49 23.46
CA TYR A 224 8.71 4.53 22.30
C TYR A 224 9.78 5.61 22.39
N VAL A 225 9.47 6.76 22.99
CA VAL A 225 10.43 7.85 23.20
C VAL A 225 11.54 7.39 24.13
N ARG A 226 11.19 6.74 25.24
CA ARG A 226 12.16 6.20 26.21
C ARG A 226 13.02 5.10 25.61
N GLU A 227 12.41 4.11 24.96
CA GLU A 227 13.14 2.99 24.35
C GLU A 227 14.09 3.47 23.25
N LEU A 228 13.60 4.34 22.35
CA LEU A 228 14.41 4.92 21.28
C LEU A 228 15.53 5.79 21.84
N THR A 229 15.28 6.58 22.89
CA THR A 229 16.31 7.35 23.59
C THR A 229 17.41 6.45 24.11
N GLN A 230 17.04 5.36 24.79
CA GLN A 230 18.03 4.42 25.34
C GLN A 230 18.89 3.79 24.24
N ILE A 231 18.28 3.34 23.13
CA ILE A 231 19.00 2.73 22.02
C ILE A 231 19.95 3.73 21.37
N ILE A 232 19.50 4.95 21.14
CA ILE A 232 20.35 6.03 20.58
C ILE A 232 21.51 6.32 21.52
N GLN A 233 21.24 6.55 22.82
CA GLN A 233 22.29 6.83 23.81
C GLN A 233 23.34 5.75 23.85
N GLU A 234 22.93 4.47 24.05
CA GLU A 234 23.84 3.33 24.14
C GLU A 234 24.72 3.17 22.90
N THR A 235 24.17 3.47 21.72
CA THR A 235 24.88 3.32 20.45
C THR A 235 25.85 4.47 20.21
N LEU A 236 25.43 5.72 20.44
CA LEU A 236 26.29 6.89 20.25
C LEU A 236 27.44 6.91 21.26
N ASP A 237 27.23 6.47 22.51
CA ASP A 237 28.27 6.35 23.53
C ASP A 237 29.39 5.38 23.15
N LYS A 238 29.07 4.36 22.33
CA LYS A 238 30.06 3.44 21.74
C LYS A 238 30.75 3.99 20.50
N GLY A 239 30.34 5.16 20.00
CA GLY A 239 30.82 5.72 18.75
C GLY A 239 30.21 5.08 17.49
N GLY A 240 29.07 4.37 17.64
CA GLY A 240 28.40 3.68 16.55
C GLY A 240 27.25 4.48 15.91
N ASN A 241 26.70 3.92 14.84
CA ASN A 241 25.51 4.45 14.16
C ASN A 241 24.26 3.63 14.51
N VAL A 242 23.11 4.31 14.62
CA VAL A 242 21.81 3.65 14.64
C VAL A 242 21.27 3.65 13.21
N VAL A 243 21.12 2.48 12.60
CA VAL A 243 20.48 2.32 11.28
C VAL A 243 19.07 1.81 11.48
N ILE A 244 18.10 2.56 10.95
CA ILE A 244 16.67 2.25 11.07
C ILE A 244 16.12 1.92 9.69
N PRO A 245 16.00 0.63 9.31
CA PRO A 245 15.24 0.22 8.14
C PRO A 245 13.77 0.62 8.33
N SER A 246 13.22 1.42 7.41
CA SER A 246 11.89 1.99 7.57
C SER A 246 11.14 2.07 6.24
N PHE A 247 9.82 1.90 6.26
CA PHE A 247 9.00 2.25 5.11
C PHE A 247 9.08 3.77 4.87
N ALA A 248 9.14 4.15 3.60
CA ALA A 248 9.32 5.55 3.22
C ALA A 248 8.14 6.44 3.64
N VAL A 249 6.93 5.87 3.68
CA VAL A 249 5.69 6.55 4.01
C VAL A 249 5.13 5.99 5.33
N GLY A 250 4.68 6.86 6.21
CA GLY A 250 4.12 6.57 7.52
C GLY A 250 5.20 6.34 8.57
N ARG A 251 5.86 5.18 8.58
CA ARG A 251 6.83 4.79 9.61
C ARG A 251 8.03 5.73 9.73
N THR A 252 8.55 6.22 8.63
CA THR A 252 9.64 7.20 8.65
C THR A 252 9.22 8.48 9.35
N GLN A 253 8.01 9.00 9.08
CA GLN A 253 7.51 10.22 9.68
C GLN A 253 7.21 10.05 11.18
N GLU A 254 6.73 8.89 11.61
CA GLU A 254 6.58 8.56 13.04
C GLU A 254 7.93 8.55 13.77
N MET A 255 8.97 7.96 13.16
CA MET A 255 10.31 7.98 13.73
C MET A 255 10.86 9.40 13.84
N LEU A 256 10.63 10.24 12.84
CA LEU A 256 11.01 11.66 12.90
C LEU A 256 10.27 12.40 14.02
N TYR A 257 8.98 12.11 14.24
CA TYR A 257 8.20 12.68 15.35
C TYR A 257 8.82 12.33 16.72
N PHE A 258 9.13 11.05 16.96
CA PHE A 258 9.76 10.63 18.21
C PHE A 258 11.16 11.22 18.40
N ILE A 259 11.99 11.24 17.34
CA ILE A 259 13.34 11.79 17.42
C ILE A 259 13.30 13.31 17.65
N ARG A 260 12.33 14.03 17.03
CA ARG A 260 12.12 15.44 17.33
C ARG A 260 11.86 15.67 18.82
N LYS A 261 10.98 14.85 19.43
CA LYS A 261 10.68 14.94 20.87
C LYS A 261 11.93 14.67 21.71
N ILE A 262 12.67 13.61 21.39
CA ILE A 262 13.94 13.28 22.06
C ILE A 262 14.92 14.45 22.03
N LYS A 263 15.07 15.11 20.87
CA LYS A 263 15.97 16.26 20.73
C LYS A 263 15.44 17.52 21.42
N ALA A 264 14.16 17.79 21.31
CA ALA A 264 13.55 18.96 21.95
C ALA A 264 13.64 18.89 23.48
N ASP A 265 13.47 17.71 24.05
CA ASP A 265 13.53 17.45 25.49
C ASP A 265 14.96 17.17 26.00
N GLY A 266 15.98 17.16 25.11
CA GLY A 266 17.38 16.94 25.46
C GLY A 266 17.65 15.58 26.12
N LEU A 267 16.94 14.53 25.72
CA LEU A 267 16.95 13.23 26.41
C LEU A 267 18.24 12.43 26.18
N VAL A 268 19.03 12.74 25.15
CA VAL A 268 20.33 12.08 24.86
C VAL A 268 21.46 12.93 25.42
N SER A 269 22.12 12.44 26.45
CA SER A 269 23.20 13.13 27.13
C SER A 269 24.51 13.09 26.32
N ASN A 270 25.32 14.15 26.39
CA ASN A 270 26.62 14.30 25.70
C ASN A 270 26.59 14.28 24.16
N HIS A 271 25.43 14.05 23.54
CA HIS A 271 25.27 13.98 22.08
C HIS A 271 24.08 14.84 21.60
N ALA A 272 23.80 15.99 22.23
CA ALA A 272 22.62 16.81 21.92
C ALA A 272 22.46 17.11 20.41
N ASP A 273 23.57 17.32 19.71
CA ASP A 273 23.58 17.68 18.28
C ASP A 273 23.79 16.50 17.33
N PHE A 274 23.51 15.25 17.77
CA PHE A 274 23.68 14.10 16.89
C PHE A 274 22.91 14.28 15.57
N PRO A 275 23.55 13.99 14.41
CA PRO A 275 22.88 14.13 13.12
C PRO A 275 21.91 12.97 12.87
N VAL A 276 20.79 13.30 12.22
CA VAL A 276 19.79 12.33 11.78
C VAL A 276 19.63 12.45 10.28
N TYR A 277 19.81 11.36 9.58
CA TYR A 277 19.69 11.31 8.12
C TYR A 277 18.42 10.56 7.71
N VAL A 278 17.66 11.13 6.77
CA VAL A 278 16.68 10.40 5.99
C VAL A 278 17.29 10.16 4.61
N ASP A 279 17.68 8.92 4.34
CA ASP A 279 18.32 8.53 3.08
C ASP A 279 17.36 7.69 2.23
N SER A 280 16.34 8.37 1.71
CA SER A 280 15.36 7.83 0.77
C SER A 280 14.67 9.00 0.06
N PRO A 281 14.82 9.18 -1.26
CA PRO A 281 14.12 10.22 -2.01
C PRO A 281 12.61 10.18 -1.81
N LEU A 282 12.01 8.99 -1.86
CA LEU A 282 10.58 8.81 -1.62
C LEU A 282 10.16 9.26 -0.22
N ALA A 283 10.97 8.94 0.83
CA ALA A 283 10.66 9.37 2.19
C ALA A 283 10.76 10.89 2.35
N VAL A 284 11.67 11.54 1.64
CA VAL A 284 11.80 13.01 1.62
C VAL A 284 10.56 13.65 0.98
N GLU A 285 10.13 13.15 -0.20
CA GLU A 285 8.92 13.64 -0.87
C GLU A 285 7.68 13.40 0.01
N ALA A 286 7.53 12.21 0.59
CA ALA A 286 6.44 11.88 1.50
C ALA A 286 6.40 12.81 2.73
N THR A 287 7.53 13.15 3.32
CA THR A 287 7.61 14.09 4.45
C THR A 287 7.09 15.48 4.06
N GLY A 288 7.33 15.90 2.82
CA GLY A 288 6.74 17.13 2.26
C GLY A 288 5.21 17.04 2.16
N ILE A 289 4.67 15.92 1.70
CA ILE A 289 3.23 15.67 1.59
C ILE A 289 2.56 15.65 2.97
N PHE A 290 3.17 15.03 3.99
CA PHE A 290 2.68 15.07 5.36
C PHE A 290 2.48 16.51 5.85
N LYS A 291 3.47 17.39 5.58
CA LYS A 291 3.37 18.81 5.92
C LYS A 291 2.26 19.54 5.16
N GLN A 292 2.04 19.23 3.89
CA GLN A 292 0.99 19.86 3.08
C GLN A 292 -0.41 19.50 3.57
N ASN A 293 -0.59 18.29 4.11
CA ASN A 293 -1.86 17.75 4.56
C ASN A 293 -2.08 17.81 6.08
N GLU A 294 -1.25 18.55 6.84
CA GLU A 294 -1.27 18.61 8.30
C GLU A 294 -2.65 18.98 8.88
N ARG A 295 -3.34 19.95 8.28
CA ARG A 295 -4.64 20.44 8.78
C ARG A 295 -5.76 19.42 8.68
N ILE A 296 -5.68 18.52 7.72
CA ILE A 296 -6.73 17.53 7.43
C ILE A 296 -6.47 16.25 8.21
N CYS A 297 -5.21 15.80 8.22
CA CYS A 297 -4.85 14.45 8.66
C CYS A 297 -4.21 14.39 10.06
N PHE A 298 -3.59 15.50 10.56
CA PHE A 298 -2.88 15.42 11.83
C PHE A 298 -3.84 15.37 13.02
N ASP A 299 -3.41 14.63 14.05
CA ASP A 299 -4.06 14.57 15.36
C ASP A 299 -3.95 15.88 16.13
N GLU A 300 -4.63 15.98 17.25
CA GLU A 300 -4.66 17.23 18.04
C GLU A 300 -3.30 17.53 18.69
N GLU A 301 -2.50 16.50 19.07
CA GLU A 301 -1.16 16.68 19.65
C GLU A 301 -0.20 17.29 18.61
N ALA A 302 -0.19 16.76 17.38
CA ALA A 302 0.63 17.30 16.30
C ALA A 302 0.14 18.69 15.88
N MET A 303 -1.17 18.92 15.82
CA MET A 303 -1.75 20.23 15.49
C MET A 303 -1.45 21.29 16.53
N GLU A 304 -1.35 20.92 17.80
CA GLU A 304 -0.92 21.88 18.85
C GLU A 304 0.53 22.35 18.62
N LEU A 305 1.43 21.44 18.21
CA LEU A 305 2.79 21.84 17.81
C LEU A 305 2.77 22.79 16.62
N VAL A 306 1.95 22.49 15.60
CA VAL A 306 1.80 23.36 14.41
C VAL A 306 1.31 24.75 14.80
N ARG A 307 0.33 24.88 15.71
CA ARG A 307 -0.16 26.19 16.23
C ARG A 307 0.93 26.98 16.94
N GLN A 308 1.85 26.29 17.59
CA GLN A 308 3.03 26.89 18.24
C GLN A 308 4.14 27.25 17.25
N GLY A 309 3.95 27.00 15.95
CA GLY A 309 4.96 27.22 14.91
C GLY A 309 6.05 26.15 14.88
N ILE A 310 5.85 25.01 15.56
CA ILE A 310 6.77 23.89 15.61
C ILE A 310 6.35 22.85 14.57
N ASN A 311 7.27 22.48 13.68
CA ASN A 311 7.00 21.37 12.77
C ASN A 311 7.15 20.03 13.51
N PRO A 312 6.12 19.13 13.49
CA PRO A 312 6.16 17.88 14.24
C PRO A 312 7.21 16.88 13.80
N ILE A 313 7.69 16.95 12.55
CA ILE A 313 8.57 15.97 11.91
C ILE A 313 9.89 16.56 11.38
N THR A 314 10.18 17.83 11.71
CA THR A 314 11.46 18.45 11.37
C THR A 314 12.09 19.08 12.61
N PHE A 315 13.41 19.06 12.69
CA PHE A 315 14.17 19.55 13.85
C PHE A 315 15.61 19.91 13.44
N PRO A 316 16.33 20.69 14.25
CA PRO A 316 17.76 20.96 14.00
C PRO A 316 18.58 19.66 13.96
N GLY A 317 19.47 19.56 12.96
CA GLY A 317 20.30 18.35 12.75
C GLY A 317 19.67 17.27 11.89
N LEU A 318 18.39 17.42 11.45
CA LEU A 318 17.80 16.57 10.40
C LEU A 318 18.44 16.92 9.05
N ARG A 319 18.90 15.89 8.35
CA ARG A 319 19.51 15.98 7.02
C ARG A 319 18.81 15.03 6.07
N LEU A 320 18.44 15.55 4.90
CA LEU A 320 17.73 14.80 3.87
C LEU A 320 18.68 14.50 2.72
N ALA A 321 18.93 13.23 2.40
CA ALA A 321 19.79 12.80 1.31
C ALA A 321 18.94 12.36 0.11
N ILE A 322 19.03 13.12 -0.98
CA ILE A 322 18.29 12.89 -2.22
C ILE A 322 19.16 12.21 -3.26
N THR A 323 20.40 12.69 -3.44
CA THR A 323 21.32 12.20 -4.45
C THR A 323 22.09 10.96 -3.98
N SER A 324 22.61 10.20 -4.95
CA SER A 324 23.45 9.03 -4.65
C SER A 324 24.78 9.41 -3.99
N ASP A 325 25.31 10.61 -4.28
CA ASP A 325 26.57 11.05 -3.70
C ASP A 325 26.40 11.51 -2.24
N GLU A 326 25.28 12.16 -1.92
CA GLU A 326 24.90 12.43 -0.52
C GLU A 326 24.75 11.13 0.28
N SER A 327 24.06 10.13 -0.29
CA SER A 327 23.90 8.81 0.33
C SER A 327 25.23 8.11 0.59
N LYS A 328 26.15 8.15 -0.37
CA LYS A 328 27.52 7.60 -0.17
C LYS A 328 28.28 8.33 0.93
N ALA A 329 28.20 9.67 0.96
CA ALA A 329 28.89 10.49 1.94
C ALA A 329 28.51 10.12 3.39
N ILE A 330 27.25 9.73 3.64
CA ILE A 330 26.78 9.28 4.96
C ILE A 330 27.62 8.10 5.48
N ASN A 331 27.98 7.15 4.60
CA ASN A 331 28.71 5.94 4.98
C ASN A 331 30.21 6.20 5.24
N PHE A 332 30.75 7.29 4.72
CA PHE A 332 32.17 7.68 4.93
C PHE A 332 32.35 8.71 6.05
N ASP A 333 31.28 9.31 6.54
CA ASP A 333 31.31 10.19 7.70
C ASP A 333 31.38 9.36 8.99
N GLU A 334 32.47 9.48 9.76
CA GLU A 334 32.72 8.73 10.99
C GLU A 334 31.91 9.25 12.21
N THR A 335 31.28 10.42 12.11
CA THR A 335 30.47 10.99 13.19
C THR A 335 29.33 10.05 13.53
N PRO A 336 29.13 9.64 14.81
CA PRO A 336 28.00 8.84 15.24
C PRO A 336 26.67 9.51 14.91
N LYS A 337 25.74 8.76 14.32
CA LYS A 337 24.51 9.31 13.75
C LYS A 337 23.35 8.32 13.74
N VAL A 338 22.14 8.83 13.51
CA VAL A 338 20.96 8.04 13.20
C VAL A 338 20.70 8.10 11.69
N ILE A 339 20.47 6.95 11.05
CA ILE A 339 20.20 6.81 9.61
C ILE A 339 18.86 6.11 9.44
N ILE A 340 17.87 6.79 8.89
CA ILE A 340 16.58 6.22 8.52
C ILE A 340 16.58 6.03 7.00
N SER A 341 16.36 4.79 6.53
CA SER A 341 16.44 4.48 5.10
C SER A 341 15.48 3.36 4.69
N ALA A 342 14.90 3.48 3.51
CA ALA A 342 14.04 2.46 2.91
C ALA A 342 14.89 1.41 2.16
N SER A 343 14.43 0.14 2.10
CA SER A 343 13.14 -0.42 2.50
C SER A 343 13.15 -0.89 3.98
N GLY A 344 11.93 -0.98 4.56
CA GLY A 344 11.76 -1.43 5.94
C GLY A 344 12.11 -2.90 6.19
N MET A 345 12.09 -3.74 5.14
CA MET A 345 12.42 -5.18 5.21
C MET A 345 13.82 -5.50 4.66
N CYS A 346 14.61 -4.51 4.29
CA CYS A 346 15.98 -4.62 3.79
C CYS A 346 16.15 -5.38 2.47
N ASP A 347 15.10 -5.61 1.73
CA ASP A 347 15.10 -6.34 0.44
C ASP A 347 15.58 -5.49 -0.74
N ALA A 348 15.34 -4.18 -0.67
CA ALA A 348 15.69 -3.21 -1.70
C ALA A 348 16.21 -1.89 -1.10
N GLY A 349 16.56 -0.94 -1.97
CA GLY A 349 16.85 0.43 -1.59
C GLY A 349 18.24 0.69 -0.97
N ARG A 350 18.41 1.93 -0.53
CA ARG A 350 19.66 2.45 0.00
C ARG A 350 20.05 1.85 1.35
N VAL A 351 19.08 1.38 2.13
CA VAL A 351 19.30 0.70 3.42
C VAL A 351 20.30 -0.44 3.30
N ARG A 352 20.32 -1.16 2.17
CA ARG A 352 21.27 -2.26 1.95
C ARG A 352 22.73 -1.80 1.92
N HIS A 353 23.00 -0.58 1.45
CA HIS A 353 24.34 0.02 1.51
C HIS A 353 24.70 0.37 2.95
N HIS A 354 23.78 0.96 3.71
CA HIS A 354 24.01 1.25 5.13
C HIS A 354 24.22 -0.03 5.93
N LEU A 355 23.47 -1.11 5.68
CA LEU A 355 23.72 -2.41 6.28
C LEU A 355 25.12 -2.93 5.97
N LYS A 356 25.57 -2.87 4.72
CA LYS A 356 26.93 -3.29 4.33
C LYS A 356 28.01 -2.57 5.11
N HIS A 357 27.83 -1.27 5.42
CA HIS A 357 28.82 -0.46 6.12
C HIS A 357 28.73 -0.54 7.65
N ASN A 358 27.61 -1.01 8.21
CA ASN A 358 27.38 -0.96 9.66
C ASN A 358 27.19 -2.35 10.31
N LEU A 359 26.80 -3.42 9.58
CA LEU A 359 26.55 -4.75 10.18
C LEU A 359 27.77 -5.38 10.83
N TRP A 360 28.96 -5.21 10.27
CA TRP A 360 30.20 -5.78 10.78
C TRP A 360 30.76 -5.02 11.99
N ARG A 361 30.22 -3.85 12.32
CA ARG A 361 30.70 -2.93 13.37
C ARG A 361 29.95 -3.20 14.67
N PRO A 362 30.59 -3.71 15.73
CA PRO A 362 29.93 -4.08 17.01
C PRO A 362 29.41 -2.86 17.80
N GLU A 363 29.93 -1.66 17.53
CA GLU A 363 29.45 -0.41 18.12
C GLU A 363 28.11 0.06 17.51
N CYS A 364 27.73 -0.42 16.31
CA CYS A 364 26.51 -0.02 15.62
C CYS A 364 25.29 -0.81 16.06
N THR A 365 24.12 -0.20 15.86
CA THR A 365 22.80 -0.84 16.11
C THR A 365 21.95 -0.78 14.85
N ILE A 366 21.36 -1.90 14.45
CA ILE A 366 20.28 -1.97 13.47
C ILE A 366 18.98 -2.08 14.23
N LEU A 367 18.11 -1.08 14.08
CA LEU A 367 16.84 -0.98 14.80
C LEU A 367 15.66 -1.20 13.86
N PHE A 368 15.00 -2.33 13.99
CA PHE A 368 13.75 -2.62 13.29
C PHE A 368 12.56 -1.97 13.99
N VAL A 369 11.77 -1.24 13.22
CA VAL A 369 10.60 -0.46 13.70
C VAL A 369 9.29 -0.90 13.04
N GLY A 370 9.23 -2.15 12.60
CA GLY A 370 8.05 -2.75 11.97
C GLY A 370 8.21 -4.25 11.80
N TYR A 371 7.11 -4.89 11.42
CA TYR A 371 7.08 -6.32 11.15
C TYR A 371 8.06 -6.71 10.04
N GLN A 372 8.69 -7.89 10.19
CA GLN A 372 9.60 -8.45 9.23
C GLN A 372 9.03 -9.75 8.66
N SER A 373 8.66 -9.74 7.39
CA SER A 373 8.06 -10.89 6.71
C SER A 373 9.06 -12.04 6.54
N VAL A 374 8.57 -13.27 6.66
CA VAL A 374 9.38 -14.48 6.44
C VAL A 374 9.99 -14.47 5.05
N GLY A 375 11.29 -14.79 4.98
CA GLY A 375 12.05 -14.80 3.72
C GLY A 375 12.73 -13.47 3.37
N THR A 376 12.51 -12.40 4.13
CA THR A 376 13.19 -11.12 3.91
C THR A 376 14.55 -11.05 4.62
N PRO A 377 15.49 -10.22 4.13
CA PRO A 377 16.76 -9.98 4.81
C PRO A 377 16.59 -9.42 6.23
N GLY A 378 15.62 -8.52 6.43
CA GLY A 378 15.30 -7.97 7.75
C GLY A 378 14.87 -9.05 8.73
N ARG A 379 14.03 -10.00 8.29
CA ARG A 379 13.63 -11.15 9.11
C ARG A 379 14.82 -12.03 9.48
N ALA A 380 15.70 -12.32 8.54
CA ALA A 380 16.91 -13.09 8.81
C ALA A 380 17.78 -12.44 9.89
N LEU A 381 17.93 -11.10 9.86
CA LEU A 381 18.67 -10.35 10.92
C LEU A 381 17.99 -10.46 12.28
N VAL A 382 16.66 -10.33 12.34
CA VAL A 382 15.88 -10.46 13.58
C VAL A 382 15.98 -11.89 14.14
N ASP A 383 15.99 -12.90 13.26
CA ASP A 383 16.16 -14.31 13.64
C ASP A 383 17.61 -14.66 14.07
N GLY A 384 18.56 -13.72 13.94
CA GLY A 384 19.90 -13.82 14.50
C GLY A 384 20.95 -14.47 13.63
N VAL A 385 20.84 -14.33 12.27
CA VAL A 385 21.90 -14.77 11.35
C VAL A 385 23.23 -14.11 11.70
N LYS A 386 24.34 -14.82 11.51
CA LYS A 386 25.70 -14.36 11.82
C LYS A 386 26.40 -13.75 10.64
N GLU A 387 25.95 -14.04 9.46
CA GLU A 387 26.48 -13.54 8.19
C GLU A 387 25.33 -13.21 7.24
N MET A 388 25.49 -12.16 6.46
CA MET A 388 24.52 -11.75 5.43
C MET A 388 25.20 -11.47 4.10
N ARG A 389 24.58 -11.92 3.00
CA ARG A 389 25.10 -11.62 1.67
C ARG A 389 24.50 -10.33 1.12
N LEU A 390 25.34 -9.30 0.95
CA LEU A 390 24.95 -7.99 0.42
C LEU A 390 25.83 -7.67 -0.81
N PHE A 391 25.18 -7.36 -1.94
CA PHE A 391 25.87 -7.02 -3.22
C PHE A 391 26.91 -8.07 -3.68
N GLY A 392 26.69 -9.34 -3.34
CA GLY A 392 27.59 -10.44 -3.70
C GLY A 392 28.71 -10.71 -2.69
N GLU A 393 28.89 -9.88 -1.69
CA GLU A 393 29.86 -10.03 -0.60
C GLU A 393 29.17 -10.58 0.66
N THR A 394 29.86 -11.41 1.42
CA THR A 394 29.43 -11.87 2.75
C THR A 394 29.89 -10.85 3.80
N VAL A 395 28.98 -10.39 4.63
CA VAL A 395 29.21 -9.41 5.70
C VAL A 395 28.83 -10.06 7.03
N ASP A 396 29.75 -10.04 8.00
CA ASP A 396 29.51 -10.52 9.36
C ASP A 396 28.46 -9.64 10.06
N VAL A 397 27.61 -10.23 10.89
CA VAL A 397 26.63 -9.53 11.71
C VAL A 397 27.14 -9.41 13.14
N ASN A 398 27.92 -8.38 13.41
CA ASN A 398 28.48 -8.02 14.71
C ASN A 398 27.71 -6.87 15.38
N ALA A 399 26.99 -6.06 14.58
CA ALA A 399 26.13 -4.99 15.07
C ALA A 399 25.01 -5.52 15.97
N GLN A 400 24.57 -4.72 16.91
CA GLN A 400 23.44 -5.05 17.76
C GLN A 400 22.14 -4.99 16.95
N ILE A 401 21.35 -6.08 16.93
CA ILE A 401 20.03 -6.11 16.31
C ILE A 401 18.99 -5.85 17.39
N ARG A 402 18.18 -4.82 17.21
CA ARG A 402 17.10 -4.42 18.12
C ARG A 402 15.79 -4.32 17.37
N VAL A 403 14.69 -4.57 18.06
CA VAL A 403 13.33 -4.46 17.52
C VAL A 403 12.53 -3.58 18.48
N LEU A 404 11.97 -2.51 17.96
CA LEU A 404 11.00 -1.69 18.69
C LEU A 404 9.62 -2.31 18.50
N THR A 405 9.11 -2.98 19.54
CA THR A 405 7.87 -3.75 19.47
C THR A 405 6.62 -2.89 19.64
N GLY A 406 5.48 -3.35 19.10
CA GLY A 406 4.18 -2.72 19.30
C GLY A 406 3.88 -1.52 18.39
N ILE A 407 4.80 -1.10 17.54
CA ILE A 407 4.52 -0.10 16.51
C ILE A 407 3.88 -0.80 15.30
N SER A 408 2.57 -0.71 15.19
CA SER A 408 1.81 -1.20 14.03
C SER A 408 0.90 -0.11 13.48
N GLY A 409 0.82 -0.03 12.16
CA GLY A 409 -0.16 0.83 11.48
C GLY A 409 -1.59 0.30 11.56
N HIS A 410 -1.77 -1.04 11.66
CA HIS A 410 -3.08 -1.66 11.71
C HIS A 410 -3.61 -1.79 13.14
N ALA A 411 -4.93 -1.76 13.26
CA ALA A 411 -5.62 -2.14 14.47
C ALA A 411 -5.33 -3.59 14.84
N ASP A 412 -5.27 -3.89 16.13
CA ASP A 412 -5.26 -5.26 16.63
C ASP A 412 -6.67 -5.86 16.67
N LYS A 413 -6.80 -7.12 17.12
CA LYS A 413 -8.08 -7.81 17.20
C LYS A 413 -9.16 -6.97 17.90
N ASN A 414 -8.83 -6.35 19.03
CA ASN A 414 -9.79 -5.53 19.77
C ASN A 414 -10.15 -4.25 19.01
N GLY A 415 -9.17 -3.58 18.38
CA GLY A 415 -9.42 -2.40 17.56
C GLY A 415 -10.32 -2.71 16.35
N LEU A 416 -10.13 -3.87 15.70
CA LEU A 416 -10.99 -4.35 14.62
C LEU A 416 -12.42 -4.61 15.12
N ILE A 417 -12.57 -5.25 16.28
CA ILE A 417 -13.88 -5.50 16.91
C ILE A 417 -14.55 -4.18 17.30
N ASP A 418 -13.83 -3.28 17.95
CA ASP A 418 -14.35 -1.95 18.32
C ASP A 418 -14.89 -1.22 17.08
N TRP A 419 -14.16 -1.31 15.93
CA TRP A 419 -14.56 -0.63 14.72
C TRP A 419 -15.87 -1.18 14.15
N ILE A 420 -16.04 -2.50 14.07
CA ILE A 420 -17.28 -3.11 13.55
C ILE A 420 -18.45 -3.00 14.54
N GLU A 421 -18.20 -2.97 15.85
CA GLU A 421 -19.22 -2.73 16.87
C GLU A 421 -19.64 -1.25 16.95
N GLY A 422 -18.85 -0.34 16.38
CA GLY A 422 -19.18 1.08 16.26
C GLY A 422 -20.37 1.38 15.34
N PHE A 423 -20.86 0.43 14.56
CA PHE A 423 -22.07 0.58 13.76
C PHE A 423 -23.33 0.63 14.65
N GLU A 424 -24.16 1.66 14.51
CA GLU A 424 -25.40 1.82 15.28
C GLU A 424 -26.41 0.67 15.04
N THR A 425 -26.34 0.04 13.86
CA THR A 425 -27.14 -1.12 13.50
C THR A 425 -26.21 -2.20 12.93
N LYS A 426 -26.38 -3.45 13.36
CA LYS A 426 -25.59 -4.57 12.84
C LYS A 426 -25.77 -4.69 11.33
N PRO A 427 -24.67 -4.78 10.55
CA PRO A 427 -24.74 -5.07 9.13
C PRO A 427 -25.42 -6.43 8.88
N LYS A 428 -26.13 -6.55 7.76
CA LYS A 428 -26.75 -7.82 7.33
C LYS A 428 -25.69 -8.91 7.11
N LYS A 429 -24.51 -8.52 6.62
CA LYS A 429 -23.37 -9.43 6.42
C LYS A 429 -22.05 -8.68 6.46
N VAL A 430 -21.03 -9.33 7.04
CA VAL A 430 -19.66 -8.85 7.11
C VAL A 430 -18.77 -9.82 6.33
N PHE A 431 -18.06 -9.31 5.32
CA PHE A 431 -17.09 -10.08 4.55
C PHE A 431 -15.69 -9.78 5.08
N ILE A 432 -14.97 -10.82 5.49
CA ILE A 432 -13.64 -10.71 6.09
C ILE A 432 -12.60 -10.99 5.03
N VAL A 433 -11.71 -10.02 4.81
CA VAL A 433 -10.67 -10.01 3.78
C VAL A 433 -9.34 -9.52 4.37
N HIS A 434 -8.31 -9.37 3.56
CA HIS A 434 -7.03 -8.76 3.90
C HIS A 434 -6.43 -9.30 5.20
N GLY A 435 -6.13 -10.60 5.20
CA GLY A 435 -5.53 -11.34 6.32
C GLY A 435 -5.04 -12.69 5.87
N GLU A 436 -4.11 -13.26 6.62
CA GLU A 436 -3.66 -14.64 6.37
C GLU A 436 -4.82 -15.63 6.53
N ASP A 437 -4.79 -16.72 5.78
CA ASP A 437 -5.87 -17.71 5.65
C ASP A 437 -6.50 -18.11 7.00
N LEU A 438 -5.68 -18.57 7.96
CA LEU A 438 -6.18 -18.99 9.28
C LEU A 438 -6.68 -17.80 10.11
N VAL A 439 -6.07 -16.63 9.97
CA VAL A 439 -6.45 -15.41 10.69
C VAL A 439 -7.82 -14.94 10.22
N THR A 440 -8.01 -14.86 8.90
CA THR A 440 -9.28 -14.43 8.28
C THR A 440 -10.44 -15.36 8.70
N MET A 441 -10.22 -16.67 8.67
CA MET A 441 -11.22 -17.65 9.09
C MET A 441 -11.56 -17.53 10.59
N SER A 442 -10.52 -17.53 11.45
CA SER A 442 -10.73 -17.45 12.90
C SER A 442 -11.39 -16.14 13.33
N PHE A 443 -11.08 -15.04 12.64
CA PHE A 443 -11.72 -13.76 12.92
C PHE A 443 -13.20 -13.74 12.48
N ALA A 444 -13.52 -14.33 11.32
CA ALA A 444 -14.90 -14.49 10.89
C ALA A 444 -15.72 -15.34 11.89
N ASP A 445 -15.14 -16.43 12.40
CA ASP A 445 -15.78 -17.27 13.42
C ASP A 445 -15.95 -16.52 14.75
N CYS A 446 -14.94 -15.76 15.19
CA CYS A 446 -15.05 -14.89 16.38
C CYS A 446 -16.21 -13.89 16.25
N LEU A 447 -16.34 -13.20 15.11
CA LEU A 447 -17.42 -12.24 14.89
C LEU A 447 -18.80 -12.91 14.89
N LYS A 448 -18.92 -14.17 14.42
CA LYS A 448 -20.17 -14.93 14.50
C LYS A 448 -20.51 -15.36 15.92
N ASP A 449 -19.55 -16.04 16.58
CA ASP A 449 -19.82 -16.79 17.81
C ASP A 449 -19.85 -15.86 19.02
N GLU A 450 -19.00 -14.84 19.05
CA GLU A 450 -18.85 -13.96 20.21
C GLU A 450 -19.63 -12.65 20.05
N HIS A 451 -19.79 -12.13 18.80
CA HIS A 451 -20.39 -10.82 18.53
C HIS A 451 -21.75 -10.91 17.79
N GLY A 452 -22.16 -12.12 17.37
CA GLY A 452 -23.46 -12.37 16.72
C GLY A 452 -23.64 -11.61 15.40
N LEU A 453 -22.55 -11.48 14.63
CA LEU A 453 -22.53 -10.91 13.28
C LEU A 453 -22.59 -12.03 12.24
N ASP A 454 -23.28 -11.84 11.12
CA ASP A 454 -23.21 -12.77 9.98
C ASP A 454 -21.94 -12.50 9.18
N ALA A 455 -20.79 -13.04 9.65
CA ALA A 455 -19.49 -12.88 9.03
C ALA A 455 -19.16 -14.03 8.07
N PHE A 456 -18.45 -13.75 6.98
CA PHE A 456 -18.02 -14.73 5.98
C PHE A 456 -16.68 -14.34 5.39
N ALA A 457 -15.75 -15.30 5.28
CA ALA A 457 -14.44 -15.14 4.68
C ALA A 457 -14.46 -15.66 3.22
N PRO A 458 -14.55 -14.80 2.20
CA PRO A 458 -14.66 -15.22 0.80
C PRO A 458 -13.29 -15.54 0.21
N TYR A 459 -13.17 -16.65 -0.54
CA TYR A 459 -12.05 -16.86 -1.45
C TYR A 459 -12.25 -16.09 -2.77
N SER A 460 -11.13 -15.83 -3.46
CA SER A 460 -11.12 -15.13 -4.75
C SER A 460 -12.07 -15.77 -5.77
N GLY A 461 -12.88 -14.97 -6.45
CA GLY A 461 -13.90 -15.40 -7.39
C GLY A 461 -15.29 -15.66 -6.77
N THR A 462 -15.45 -15.51 -5.45
CA THR A 462 -16.77 -15.52 -4.79
C THR A 462 -17.58 -14.31 -5.22
N VAL A 463 -18.87 -14.53 -5.57
CA VAL A 463 -19.80 -13.50 -6.05
C VAL A 463 -21.04 -13.46 -5.15
N PHE A 464 -21.35 -12.28 -4.64
CA PHE A 464 -22.55 -12.00 -3.85
C PHE A 464 -23.50 -11.05 -4.59
N ASN A 465 -24.75 -11.45 -4.77
CA ASN A 465 -25.79 -10.63 -5.36
C ASN A 465 -26.42 -9.74 -4.29
N LEU A 466 -26.20 -8.45 -4.40
CA LEU A 466 -26.68 -7.45 -3.45
C LEU A 466 -28.19 -7.19 -3.56
N THR A 467 -28.80 -7.51 -4.69
CA THR A 467 -30.25 -7.33 -4.92
C THR A 467 -31.03 -8.47 -4.27
N THR A 468 -30.62 -9.72 -4.51
CA THR A 468 -31.27 -10.92 -3.96
C THR A 468 -30.74 -11.31 -2.57
N GLU A 469 -29.66 -10.70 -2.11
CA GLU A 469 -28.99 -10.96 -0.83
C GLU A 469 -28.48 -12.41 -0.70
N THR A 470 -28.02 -12.99 -1.81
CA THR A 470 -27.56 -14.39 -1.90
C THR A 470 -26.23 -14.51 -2.61
N PHE A 471 -25.49 -15.56 -2.30
CA PHE A 471 -24.32 -15.92 -3.10
C PHE A 471 -24.74 -16.47 -4.46
N GLU A 472 -24.25 -15.87 -5.54
CA GLU A 472 -24.34 -16.44 -6.88
C GLU A 472 -23.28 -17.53 -7.09
N LYS A 473 -22.11 -17.34 -6.47
CA LYS A 473 -21.01 -18.27 -6.53
C LYS A 473 -20.17 -18.20 -5.25
N ILE A 474 -19.93 -19.33 -4.63
CA ILE A 474 -18.90 -19.51 -3.60
C ILE A 474 -17.75 -20.29 -4.24
N THR A 475 -16.54 -19.74 -4.12
CA THR A 475 -15.35 -20.33 -4.76
C THR A 475 -14.52 -21.06 -3.70
N GLU A 476 -14.02 -22.25 -4.06
CA GLU A 476 -13.03 -22.98 -3.28
C GLU A 476 -11.62 -22.46 -3.56
N PRO A 477 -10.69 -22.55 -2.60
CA PRO A 477 -9.32 -22.04 -2.78
C PRO A 477 -8.57 -22.83 -3.87
N VAL A 478 -7.90 -22.11 -4.77
CA VAL A 478 -7.01 -22.68 -5.77
C VAL A 478 -5.56 -22.38 -5.36
N ALA A 479 -4.84 -23.42 -4.90
CA ALA A 479 -3.46 -23.23 -4.48
C ALA A 479 -2.54 -22.86 -5.65
N VAL A 480 -1.68 -21.86 -5.45
CA VAL A 480 -0.65 -21.48 -6.44
C VAL A 480 0.29 -22.66 -6.67
N LYS A 481 0.32 -23.16 -7.90
CA LYS A 481 1.27 -24.22 -8.28
C LYS A 481 2.68 -23.67 -8.22
N LYS A 482 3.55 -24.24 -7.37
CA LYS A 482 4.98 -23.92 -7.39
C LYS A 482 5.47 -24.09 -8.83
N LYS A 483 5.85 -23.01 -9.50
CA LYS A 483 6.49 -23.06 -10.81
C LYS A 483 7.79 -23.85 -10.64
N THR A 484 7.80 -25.13 -11.02
CA THR A 484 9.05 -25.81 -11.36
C THR A 484 9.62 -25.03 -12.54
N ALA A 485 10.89 -24.64 -12.44
CA ALA A 485 11.59 -23.83 -13.44
C ALA A 485 11.64 -24.54 -14.80
N ALA A 486 10.54 -24.52 -15.56
CA ALA A 486 10.44 -24.87 -16.97
C ALA A 486 9.09 -24.36 -17.49
N ALA A 487 9.18 -23.53 -18.54
CA ALA A 487 8.10 -23.08 -19.42
C ALA A 487 7.10 -22.06 -18.85
N SER A 488 7.46 -20.78 -18.87
CA SER A 488 6.51 -19.69 -18.99
C SER A 488 6.49 -19.19 -20.44
N GLY A 489 5.70 -19.84 -21.29
CA GLY A 489 5.19 -19.24 -22.51
C GLY A 489 4.08 -18.25 -22.15
N GLY A 490 4.39 -17.20 -21.41
CA GLY A 490 3.51 -16.06 -21.19
C GLY A 490 3.54 -15.18 -22.43
N GLN A 491 2.36 -14.80 -22.96
CA GLN A 491 2.28 -13.77 -24.00
C GLN A 491 3.02 -12.52 -23.51
N SER A 492 3.83 -11.88 -24.39
CA SER A 492 4.63 -10.72 -24.01
C SER A 492 3.73 -9.60 -23.49
N SER A 493 4.21 -8.80 -22.55
CA SER A 493 3.52 -7.60 -22.03
C SER A 493 3.09 -6.66 -23.21
N ALA A 494 3.92 -6.56 -24.23
CA ALA A 494 3.61 -5.80 -25.46
C ALA A 494 2.40 -6.38 -26.22
N TYR A 495 2.26 -7.69 -26.30
CA TYR A 495 1.09 -8.32 -26.92
C TYR A 495 -0.19 -8.08 -26.11
N ASN A 496 -0.15 -8.17 -24.80
CA ASN A 496 -1.28 -7.88 -23.93
C ASN A 496 -1.72 -6.41 -24.05
N ARG A 497 -0.77 -5.47 -24.14
CA ARG A 497 -1.03 -4.05 -24.41
C ARG A 497 -1.70 -3.84 -25.78
N LEU A 498 -1.28 -4.59 -26.80
CA LEU A 498 -1.88 -4.53 -28.13
C LEU A 498 -3.32 -5.05 -28.11
N VAL A 499 -3.57 -6.18 -27.43
CA VAL A 499 -4.93 -6.72 -27.24
C VAL A 499 -5.83 -5.73 -26.53
N ALA A 500 -5.36 -5.12 -25.44
CA ALA A 500 -6.09 -4.11 -24.69
C ALA A 500 -6.42 -2.86 -25.54
N ALA A 501 -5.47 -2.41 -26.38
CA ALA A 501 -5.72 -1.33 -27.33
C ALA A 501 -6.81 -1.68 -28.35
N GLY A 502 -6.82 -2.93 -28.84
CA GLY A 502 -7.88 -3.45 -29.73
C GLY A 502 -9.25 -3.48 -29.06
N GLN A 503 -9.33 -3.95 -27.82
CA GLN A 503 -10.58 -3.97 -27.06
C GLN A 503 -11.13 -2.56 -26.82
N ARG A 504 -10.25 -1.61 -26.44
CA ARG A 504 -10.62 -0.20 -26.31
C ARG A 504 -11.15 0.40 -27.62
N LEU A 505 -10.53 0.07 -28.76
CA LEU A 505 -10.99 0.50 -30.07
C LEU A 505 -12.40 -0.03 -30.35
N MET A 506 -12.67 -1.31 -30.04
CA MET A 506 -14.00 -1.91 -30.21
C MET A 506 -15.05 -1.23 -29.32
N ALA A 507 -14.72 -0.91 -28.07
CA ALA A 507 -15.59 -0.16 -27.17
C ALA A 507 -15.93 1.23 -27.73
N LEU A 508 -14.92 1.97 -28.23
CA LEU A 508 -15.13 3.26 -28.90
C LEU A 508 -16.05 3.16 -30.10
N ILE A 509 -15.89 2.15 -30.95
CA ILE A 509 -16.77 1.90 -32.10
C ILE A 509 -18.23 1.71 -31.63
N GLY A 510 -18.43 0.99 -30.52
CA GLY A 510 -19.75 0.82 -29.92
C GLY A 510 -20.44 2.14 -29.53
N HIS A 511 -19.68 3.08 -28.97
CA HIS A 511 -20.18 4.41 -28.58
C HIS A 511 -20.41 5.36 -29.77
N CYS A 512 -19.85 5.05 -30.93
CA CYS A 512 -20.03 5.88 -32.12
C CYS A 512 -21.40 5.70 -32.80
N LYS A 513 -22.29 4.82 -32.31
CA LYS A 513 -23.65 4.67 -32.83
C LYS A 513 -24.40 6.00 -32.73
N GLY A 514 -24.84 6.56 -33.88
CA GLY A 514 -25.54 7.84 -33.95
C GLY A 514 -24.68 9.06 -34.28
N MET A 515 -23.38 8.90 -34.45
CA MET A 515 -22.51 9.98 -34.99
C MET A 515 -22.76 10.24 -36.48
N ALA A 516 -22.36 11.42 -36.95
CA ALA A 516 -22.51 11.79 -38.36
C ALA A 516 -21.70 10.85 -39.28
N ASN A 517 -22.31 10.41 -40.40
CA ASN A 517 -21.67 9.49 -41.35
C ASN A 517 -20.27 9.92 -41.83
N LYS A 518 -20.03 11.23 -41.94
CA LYS A 518 -18.74 11.79 -42.34
C LYS A 518 -17.64 11.48 -41.29
N ASP A 519 -17.98 11.57 -40.00
CA ASP A 519 -17.04 11.32 -38.91
C ASP A 519 -16.79 9.82 -38.75
N LEU A 520 -17.83 9.01 -38.93
CA LEU A 520 -17.71 7.55 -38.98
C LEU A 520 -16.81 7.07 -40.11
N ALA A 521 -16.97 7.64 -41.32
CA ALA A 521 -16.13 7.32 -42.47
C ALA A 521 -14.65 7.67 -42.20
N LYS A 522 -14.39 8.89 -41.68
CA LYS A 522 -13.04 9.31 -41.33
C LYS A 522 -12.39 8.41 -40.29
N PHE A 523 -13.15 7.97 -39.28
CA PHE A 523 -12.65 7.06 -38.23
C PHE A 523 -12.35 5.68 -38.81
N ALA A 524 -13.22 5.15 -39.70
CA ALA A 524 -12.97 3.88 -40.38
C ALA A 524 -11.70 3.95 -41.27
N ASP A 525 -11.47 5.04 -41.98
CA ASP A 525 -10.26 5.24 -42.81
C ASP A 525 -8.98 5.24 -41.95
N GLN A 526 -9.03 5.82 -40.73
CA GLN A 526 -7.90 5.80 -39.81
C GLN A 526 -7.58 4.39 -39.31
N ILE A 527 -8.60 3.59 -38.99
CA ILE A 527 -8.43 2.20 -38.58
C ILE A 527 -7.85 1.36 -39.72
N ASN A 528 -8.39 1.50 -40.92
CA ASN A 528 -7.90 0.79 -42.12
C ASN A 528 -6.44 1.13 -42.41
N SER A 529 -6.09 2.42 -42.38
CA SER A 529 -4.71 2.88 -42.55
C SER A 529 -3.74 2.29 -41.52
N LEU A 530 -4.21 2.13 -40.25
CA LEU A 530 -3.41 1.46 -39.23
C LEU A 530 -3.23 -0.04 -39.51
N CYS A 531 -4.29 -0.74 -39.92
CA CYS A 531 -4.24 -2.14 -40.31
C CYS A 531 -3.30 -2.37 -41.51
N ASP A 532 -3.39 -1.53 -42.53
CA ASP A 532 -2.56 -1.62 -43.75
C ASP A 532 -1.07 -1.40 -43.46
N LYS A 533 -0.75 -0.61 -42.43
CA LYS A 533 0.64 -0.38 -42.00
C LYS A 533 1.30 -1.58 -41.33
N TRP A 534 0.50 -2.48 -40.74
CA TRP A 534 0.99 -3.60 -39.95
C TRP A 534 0.69 -4.96 -40.60
N ASN A 535 0.01 -5.02 -41.76
CA ASN A 535 -0.07 -6.16 -42.66
C ASN A 535 1.13 -6.16 -43.63
#